data_6c0b3bc2e74c6c72c29365326f4d9431
#
_entry.id   6c0b3bc2e74c6c72c29365326f4d9431
#
_cell.length_a   1.000
_cell.length_b   1.000
_cell.length_c   1.000
_cell.angle_alpha   90.00
_cell.angle_beta   90.00
_cell.angle_gamma   90.00
#
_symmetry.space_group_name_H-M   'P 1'
#
loop_
_entity.id
_entity.type
_entity.pdbx_description
1 polymer ?
#
loop_
_entity_poly.entity_id
_entity_poly.type
_entity_poly.pdbx_seq_one_letter_code
_entity_poly.pdbx_strand_id
1 'polypeptide(L)'
;MRYLPCWKQIGISQDRYQELLHFCRQYPEWKTEANSLLGIRAIKMDGQPHGSGKSDPVAMAAEKREKLIEKIGIVDTCARAVDDGAWYASIIQNVCIGRSYEQMDRALMPTSDRIAYFKKRREFFEILNKAKQD
;
A
#
# COMPACT_ATOMS: atom_id res chain seq x y z
N MET A 1 -28.74 -16.23 0.43
CA MET A 1 -28.15 -15.37 -0.59
C MET A 1 -26.65 -15.60 -0.64
N ARG A 2 -26.13 -15.94 -1.78
CA ARG A 2 -24.69 -16.14 -1.93
C ARG A 2 -24.03 -14.87 -2.42
N TYR A 3 -23.07 -14.39 -1.68
CA TYR A 3 -22.28 -13.25 -2.12
C TYR A 3 -21.16 -13.75 -3.04
N LEU A 4 -21.03 -13.09 -4.20
CA LEU A 4 -19.93 -13.37 -5.08
C LEU A 4 -18.63 -12.85 -4.45
N PRO A 5 -17.50 -13.55 -4.63
CA PRO A 5 -16.21 -13.01 -4.20
C PRO A 5 -15.89 -11.69 -4.88
N CYS A 6 -15.09 -10.87 -4.21
CA CYS A 6 -14.69 -9.55 -4.72
C CYS A 6 -14.19 -9.64 -6.16
N TRP A 7 -13.29 -10.58 -6.44
CA TRP A 7 -12.67 -10.68 -7.77
C TRP A 7 -13.70 -11.00 -8.88
N LYS A 8 -14.74 -11.77 -8.57
CA LYS A 8 -15.81 -12.02 -9.54
C LYS A 8 -16.64 -10.77 -9.79
N GLN A 9 -16.91 -10.01 -8.74
CA GLN A 9 -17.72 -8.81 -8.85
C GLN A 9 -17.06 -7.74 -9.70
N ILE A 10 -15.73 -7.64 -9.65
CA ILE A 10 -15.00 -6.65 -10.43
C ILE A 10 -14.46 -7.20 -11.75
N GLY A 11 -14.73 -8.47 -12.04
CA GLY A 11 -14.41 -9.03 -13.35
C GLY A 11 -12.96 -9.39 -13.59
N ILE A 12 -12.22 -9.79 -12.54
CA ILE A 12 -10.84 -10.24 -12.68
C ILE A 12 -10.72 -11.69 -12.21
N SER A 13 -9.58 -12.32 -12.50
CA SER A 13 -9.33 -13.67 -12.04
C SER A 13 -8.98 -13.68 -10.55
N GLN A 14 -9.14 -14.84 -9.92
CA GLN A 14 -8.75 -15.02 -8.53
C GLN A 14 -7.24 -14.78 -8.35
N ASP A 15 -6.44 -15.26 -9.30
CA ASP A 15 -4.99 -15.08 -9.24
C ASP A 15 -4.60 -13.61 -9.34
N ARG A 16 -5.26 -12.84 -10.21
CA ARG A 16 -5.02 -11.40 -10.31
C ARG A 16 -5.39 -10.70 -9.01
N TYR A 17 -6.50 -11.09 -8.41
CA TYR A 17 -6.92 -10.53 -7.13
C TYR A 17 -5.87 -10.81 -6.03
N GLN A 18 -5.37 -12.05 -5.97
CA GLN A 18 -4.33 -12.40 -5.01
C GLN A 18 -3.05 -11.61 -5.24
N GLU A 19 -2.70 -11.39 -6.50
CA GLU A 19 -1.53 -10.58 -6.85
C GLU A 19 -1.67 -9.16 -6.32
N LEU A 20 -2.83 -8.54 -6.52
CA LEU A 20 -3.10 -7.19 -6.04
C LEU A 20 -3.11 -7.13 -4.51
N LEU A 21 -3.70 -8.13 -3.87
CA LEU A 21 -3.75 -8.21 -2.42
C LEU A 21 -2.35 -8.34 -1.82
N HIS A 22 -1.54 -9.23 -2.39
CA HIS A 22 -0.17 -9.44 -1.92
C HIS A 22 0.70 -8.21 -2.16
N PHE A 23 0.45 -7.49 -3.24
CA PHE A 23 1.13 -6.22 -3.46
C PHE A 23 0.85 -5.25 -2.29
N CYS A 24 -0.42 -5.11 -1.93
CA CYS A 24 -0.82 -4.22 -0.84
C CYS A 24 -0.30 -4.67 0.52
N ARG A 25 -0.19 -5.98 0.75
CA ARG A 25 0.29 -6.52 2.03
C ARG A 25 1.75 -6.19 2.30
N GLN A 26 2.50 -5.79 1.31
CA GLN A 26 3.89 -5.34 1.47
C GLN A 26 3.99 -3.89 1.92
N TYR A 27 2.90 -3.14 1.90
CA TYR A 27 2.87 -1.71 2.21
C TYR A 27 3.54 -1.37 3.55
N PRO A 28 3.25 -2.06 4.68
CA PRO A 28 3.95 -1.75 5.94
C PRO A 28 5.46 -2.00 5.85
N GLU A 29 5.87 -3.05 5.14
CA GLU A 29 7.29 -3.35 4.96
C GLU A 29 7.99 -2.25 4.17
N TRP A 30 7.36 -1.76 3.11
CA TRP A 30 7.92 -0.67 2.31
C TRP A 30 8.12 0.59 3.14
N LYS A 31 7.15 0.91 4.00
CA LYS A 31 7.24 2.08 4.87
C LYS A 31 8.38 1.95 5.86
N THR A 32 8.51 0.80 6.49
CA THR A 32 9.59 0.54 7.44
C THR A 32 10.95 0.63 6.76
N GLU A 33 11.08 0.02 5.58
CA GLU A 33 12.33 0.04 4.84
C GLU A 33 12.69 1.44 4.36
N ALA A 34 11.70 2.20 3.86
CA ALA A 34 11.94 3.56 3.41
C ALA A 34 12.45 4.44 4.55
N ASN A 35 11.90 4.28 5.75
CA ASN A 35 12.36 5.02 6.92
C ASN A 35 13.77 4.60 7.33
N SER A 36 14.07 3.32 7.23
CA SER A 36 15.41 2.79 7.52
C SER A 36 16.46 3.41 6.58
N LEU A 37 16.12 3.58 5.31
CA LEU A 37 17.04 4.17 4.33
C LEU A 37 17.30 5.65 4.59
N LEU A 38 16.36 6.37 5.20
CA LEU A 38 16.60 7.73 5.68
C LEU A 38 17.69 7.74 6.76
N GLY A 39 17.71 6.75 7.64
CA GLY A 39 18.74 6.62 8.67
C GLY A 39 20.13 6.47 8.07
N ILE A 40 20.26 5.68 7.01
CA ILE A 40 21.53 5.51 6.31
C ILE A 40 22.05 6.84 5.79
N ARG A 41 21.17 7.65 5.20
CA ARG A 41 21.52 8.96 4.70
C ARG A 41 22.05 9.87 5.82
N ALA A 42 21.42 9.84 6.97
CA ALA A 42 21.82 10.66 8.10
C ALA A 42 23.21 10.25 8.63
N ILE A 43 23.49 8.95 8.66
CA ILE A 43 24.78 8.45 9.13
C ILE A 43 25.92 8.88 8.19
N LYS A 44 25.65 8.94 6.90
CA LYS A 44 26.67 9.27 5.90
C LYS A 44 27.06 10.75 5.87
N MET A 45 26.44 11.58 6.66
CA MET A 45 26.78 13.00 6.68
C MET A 45 27.97 13.31 7.58
N ASP A 46 28.73 12.31 8.03
CA ASP A 46 29.90 12.51 8.87
C ASP A 46 31.16 12.97 8.10
N GLY A 47 31.07 13.05 6.79
CA GLY A 47 32.16 13.61 6.00
C GLY A 47 33.31 12.68 5.65
N GLN A 48 33.19 11.40 5.88
CA GLN A 48 34.26 10.47 5.52
C GLN A 48 34.42 10.32 4.01
N PRO A 49 35.62 10.42 3.48
CA PRO A 49 35.84 10.26 2.05
C PRO A 49 35.65 8.80 1.66
N HIS A 50 34.95 8.60 0.59
CA HIS A 50 34.71 7.27 0.05
C HIS A 50 35.62 7.10 -1.16
N GLY A 51 36.60 6.22 -1.01
CA GLY A 51 37.69 6.13 -1.94
C GLY A 51 37.42 5.55 -3.30
N SER A 52 36.30 4.86 -3.56
CA SER A 52 36.25 4.11 -4.80
C SER A 52 35.10 4.53 -5.69
N GLY A 53 34.70 5.41 -6.05
CA GLY A 53 33.71 5.87 -6.99
C GLY A 53 32.78 4.84 -7.66
N LYS A 54 32.87 3.55 -7.32
CA LYS A 54 32.04 2.55 -7.98
C LYS A 54 30.64 2.40 -7.40
N SER A 55 30.47 2.73 -6.15
CA SER A 55 29.15 2.71 -5.54
C SER A 55 29.08 3.77 -4.47
N ASP A 56 28.07 4.59 -4.57
CA ASP A 56 27.78 5.58 -3.55
C ASP A 56 26.64 5.03 -2.70
N PRO A 57 26.91 4.57 -1.46
CA PRO A 57 25.84 4.00 -0.64
C PRO A 57 24.69 4.97 -0.38
N VAL A 58 24.98 6.26 -0.30
CA VAL A 58 23.94 7.26 -0.10
C VAL A 58 23.04 7.37 -1.34
N ALA A 59 23.66 7.42 -2.53
CA ALA A 59 22.90 7.50 -3.77
C ALA A 59 22.09 6.23 -4.00
N MET A 60 22.65 5.07 -3.71
CA MET A 60 21.95 3.80 -3.84
C MET A 60 20.77 3.71 -2.88
N ALA A 61 20.95 4.17 -1.65
CA ALA A 61 19.88 4.17 -0.66
C ALA A 61 18.75 5.13 -1.08
N ALA A 62 19.10 6.30 -1.60
CA ALA A 62 18.12 7.27 -2.08
C ALA A 62 17.33 6.71 -3.26
N GLU A 63 17.99 6.05 -4.19
CA GLU A 63 17.34 5.46 -5.35
C GLU A 63 16.39 4.32 -4.95
N LYS A 64 16.84 3.47 -4.04
CA LYS A 64 16.02 2.37 -3.53
C LYS A 64 14.80 2.92 -2.78
N ARG A 65 15.01 3.95 -1.96
CA ARG A 65 13.93 4.59 -1.22
C ARG A 65 12.89 5.18 -2.19
N GLU A 66 13.34 5.81 -3.26
CA GLU A 66 12.45 6.38 -4.25
C GLU A 66 11.54 5.34 -4.88
N LYS A 67 12.07 4.16 -5.19
CA LYS A 67 11.28 3.05 -5.72
C LYS A 67 10.24 2.57 -4.72
N LEU A 68 10.60 2.52 -3.44
CA LEU A 68 9.64 2.15 -2.39
C LEU A 68 8.54 3.20 -2.26
N ILE A 69 8.88 4.47 -2.32
CA ILE A 69 7.91 5.57 -2.27
C ILE A 69 6.94 5.50 -3.45
N GLU A 70 7.43 5.11 -4.63
CA GLU A 70 6.55 4.93 -5.78
C GLU A 70 5.49 3.86 -5.53
N LYS A 71 5.90 2.72 -4.97
CA LYS A 71 4.97 1.63 -4.65
C LYS A 71 3.97 2.04 -3.58
N ILE A 72 4.44 2.70 -2.53
CA ILE A 72 3.60 3.25 -1.48
C ILE A 72 2.59 4.22 -2.09
N GLY A 73 3.05 5.06 -3.01
CA GLY A 73 2.22 6.04 -3.68
C GLY A 73 1.11 5.43 -4.52
N ILE A 74 1.37 4.28 -5.16
CA ILE A 74 0.33 3.60 -5.92
C ILE A 74 -0.82 3.20 -5.00
N VAL A 75 -0.51 2.57 -3.86
CA VAL A 75 -1.52 2.15 -2.90
C VAL A 75 -2.26 3.35 -2.32
N ASP A 76 -1.53 4.36 -1.87
CA ASP A 76 -2.14 5.56 -1.27
C ASP A 76 -3.05 6.29 -2.25
N THR A 77 -2.60 6.47 -3.48
CA THR A 77 -3.37 7.18 -4.50
C THR A 77 -4.66 6.44 -4.81
N CYS A 78 -4.59 5.11 -4.95
CA CYS A 78 -5.78 4.31 -5.23
C CYS A 78 -6.76 4.33 -4.07
N ALA A 79 -6.27 4.25 -2.84
CA ALA A 79 -7.15 4.28 -1.67
C ALA A 79 -7.81 5.65 -1.52
N ARG A 80 -7.07 6.74 -1.75
CA ARG A 80 -7.62 8.09 -1.68
C ARG A 80 -8.58 8.39 -2.81
N ALA A 81 -8.44 7.71 -3.95
CA ALA A 81 -9.38 7.86 -5.05
C ALA A 81 -10.76 7.30 -4.70
N VAL A 82 -10.83 6.32 -3.79
CA VAL A 82 -12.12 5.82 -3.30
C VAL A 82 -12.73 6.84 -2.37
N ASP A 83 -11.95 7.35 -1.41
CA ASP A 83 -12.38 8.39 -0.50
C ASP A 83 -11.14 8.95 0.21
N ASP A 84 -11.06 10.26 0.28
CA ASP A 84 -9.90 10.95 0.82
C ASP A 84 -9.94 11.09 2.35
N GLY A 85 -10.97 10.57 3.01
CA GLY A 85 -11.15 10.70 4.44
C GLY A 85 -11.10 9.38 5.19
N ALA A 86 -12.15 9.11 5.95
CA ALA A 86 -12.20 7.97 6.86
C ALA A 86 -12.15 6.62 6.14
N TRP A 87 -12.65 6.52 4.91
CA TRP A 87 -12.59 5.26 4.15
C TRP A 87 -11.15 4.89 3.82
N TYR A 88 -10.30 5.87 3.56
CA TYR A 88 -8.88 5.63 3.29
C TYR A 88 -8.26 4.82 4.44
N ALA A 89 -8.43 5.28 5.67
CA ALA A 89 -7.86 4.60 6.83
C ALA A 89 -8.38 3.17 6.97
N SER A 90 -9.68 2.97 6.75
CA SER A 90 -10.29 1.65 6.86
C SER A 90 -9.76 0.69 5.79
N ILE A 91 -9.62 1.15 4.56
CA ILE A 91 -9.09 0.34 3.47
C ILE A 91 -7.64 -0.07 3.77
N ILE A 92 -6.81 0.86 4.21
CA ILE A 92 -5.42 0.56 4.55
C ILE A 92 -5.34 -0.48 5.68
N GLN A 93 -6.15 -0.34 6.74
CA GLN A 93 -6.15 -1.31 7.84
C GLN A 93 -6.54 -2.72 7.37
N ASN A 94 -7.58 -2.82 6.56
CA ASN A 94 -8.06 -4.12 6.11
C ASN A 94 -7.14 -4.74 5.06
N VAL A 95 -6.84 -4.00 4.00
CA VAL A 95 -6.15 -4.55 2.84
C VAL A 95 -4.64 -4.63 3.05
N CYS A 96 -4.03 -3.60 3.60
CA CYS A 96 -2.57 -3.53 3.74
C CYS A 96 -2.06 -4.12 5.04
N ILE A 97 -2.73 -3.85 6.15
CA ILE A 97 -2.30 -4.34 7.46
C ILE A 97 -2.83 -5.75 7.74
N GLY A 98 -3.96 -6.10 7.12
CA GLY A 98 -4.51 -7.45 7.24
C GLY A 98 -5.49 -7.64 8.38
N ARG A 99 -6.03 -6.55 8.92
CA ARG A 99 -7.07 -6.66 9.94
C ARG A 99 -8.40 -7.05 9.29
N SER A 100 -9.09 -8.01 9.90
CA SER A 100 -10.42 -8.36 9.43
C SER A 100 -11.41 -7.22 9.73
N TYR A 101 -12.57 -7.26 9.09
CA TYR A 101 -13.59 -6.25 9.35
C TYR A 101 -13.91 -6.15 10.84
N GLU A 102 -14.00 -7.30 11.51
CA GLU A 102 -14.33 -7.36 12.94
C GLU A 102 -13.20 -6.81 13.82
N GLN A 103 -11.96 -6.87 13.36
CA GLN A 103 -10.79 -6.40 14.12
C GLN A 103 -10.51 -4.92 13.95
N MET A 104 -11.13 -4.28 12.97
CA MET A 104 -10.90 -2.86 12.73
C MET A 104 -11.52 -2.00 13.81
N ASP A 105 -10.86 -0.87 14.08
CA ASP A 105 -11.35 0.09 15.06
C ASP A 105 -12.62 0.77 14.55
N ARG A 106 -13.74 0.44 15.19
CA ARG A 106 -15.05 0.97 14.80
C ARG A 106 -15.13 2.48 14.91
N ALA A 107 -14.34 3.07 15.81
CA ALA A 107 -14.34 4.53 15.97
C ALA A 107 -13.77 5.25 14.75
N LEU A 108 -12.95 4.56 13.96
CA LEU A 108 -12.35 5.14 12.76
C LEU A 108 -13.14 4.83 11.48
N MET A 109 -14.19 4.02 11.58
CA MET A 109 -14.95 3.65 10.41
C MET A 109 -16.06 4.66 10.13
N PRO A 110 -16.26 5.02 8.85
CA PRO A 110 -17.32 5.99 8.48
C PRO A 110 -18.73 5.47 8.74
N THR A 111 -18.90 4.16 8.81
CA THR A 111 -20.22 3.56 8.99
C THR A 111 -20.06 2.19 9.64
N SER A 112 -21.11 1.74 10.32
CA SER A 112 -21.18 0.37 10.82
C SER A 112 -21.74 -0.59 9.78
N ASP A 113 -22.10 -0.10 8.59
CA ASP A 113 -22.68 -0.91 7.53
C ASP A 113 -21.59 -1.72 6.81
N ARG A 114 -21.59 -3.02 7.07
CA ARG A 114 -20.63 -3.94 6.46
C ARG A 114 -20.72 -3.96 4.94
N ILE A 115 -21.92 -3.88 4.40
CA ILE A 115 -22.14 -3.88 2.95
C ILE A 115 -21.52 -2.65 2.31
N ALA A 116 -21.72 -1.49 2.93
CA ALA A 116 -21.13 -0.25 2.42
C ALA A 116 -19.61 -0.32 2.45
N TYR A 117 -19.03 -0.88 3.51
CA TYR A 117 -17.57 -1.03 3.60
C TYR A 117 -17.03 -1.90 2.46
N PHE A 118 -17.63 -3.08 2.25
CA PHE A 118 -17.13 -3.99 1.22
C PHE A 118 -17.34 -3.45 -0.20
N LYS A 119 -18.34 -2.60 -0.40
CA LYS A 119 -18.49 -1.89 -1.67
C LYS A 119 -17.31 -0.96 -1.93
N LYS A 120 -16.89 -0.21 -0.91
CA LYS A 120 -15.73 0.67 -1.02
C LYS A 120 -14.45 -0.12 -1.26
N ARG A 121 -14.32 -1.26 -0.61
CA ARG A 121 -13.17 -2.14 -0.81
C ARG A 121 -13.09 -2.64 -2.26
N ARG A 122 -14.23 -2.99 -2.86
CA ARG A 122 -14.26 -3.40 -4.27
C ARG A 122 -13.85 -2.25 -5.19
N GLU A 123 -14.31 -1.04 -4.90
CA GLU A 123 -13.91 0.13 -5.68
C GLU A 123 -12.39 0.31 -5.64
N PHE A 124 -11.79 0.11 -4.47
CA PHE A 124 -10.34 0.18 -4.34
C PHE A 124 -9.63 -0.82 -5.26
N PHE A 125 -10.08 -2.07 -5.25
CA PHE A 125 -9.44 -3.10 -6.09
C PHE A 125 -9.65 -2.85 -7.57
N GLU A 126 -10.79 -2.29 -7.97
CA GLU A 126 -11.00 -1.90 -9.37
C GLU A 126 -10.00 -0.82 -9.80
N ILE A 127 -9.83 0.19 -8.96
CA ILE A 127 -8.91 1.29 -9.23
C ILE A 127 -7.46 0.76 -9.27
N LEU A 128 -7.11 -0.04 -8.29
CA LEU A 128 -5.77 -0.61 -8.22
C LEU A 128 -5.47 -1.50 -9.43
N ASN A 129 -6.42 -2.32 -9.84
CA ASN A 129 -6.25 -3.17 -11.01
C ASN A 129 -5.93 -2.35 -12.26
N LYS A 130 -6.64 -1.25 -12.46
CA LYS A 130 -6.38 -0.36 -13.58
C LYS A 130 -5.02 0.32 -13.46
N ALA A 131 -4.66 0.75 -12.26
CA ALA A 131 -3.38 1.42 -12.02
C ALA A 131 -2.19 0.51 -12.29
N LYS A 132 -2.36 -0.80 -12.14
CA LYS A 132 -1.29 -1.78 -12.32
C LYS A 132 -1.38 -2.55 -13.64
N GLN A 133 -2.14 -2.07 -14.59
CA GLN A 133 -2.20 -2.65 -15.93
C GLN A 133 -1.09 -2.06 -16.79
N ASP A 134 0.09 -2.64 -16.70
CA ASP A 134 1.23 -2.19 -17.49
C ASP A 134 1.51 -3.11 -18.65
#